data_f8ed002ebcbbddfdacf4b9a0377753b4
#
_entry.id   f8ed002ebcbbddfdacf4b9a0377753b4
#
_cell.length_a   1.000
_cell.length_b   1.000
_cell.length_c   1.000
_cell.angle_alpha   90.00
_cell.angle_beta   90.00
_cell.angle_gamma   90.00
#
_symmetry.space_group_name_H-M   'P 1'
#
loop_
_entity.id
_entity.type
_entity.pdbx_description
1 polymer ?
#
loop_
_entity_poly.entity_id
_entity_poly.type
_entity_poly.pdbx_seq_one_letter_code
_entity_poly.pdbx_strand_id
1 'polypeptide(L)'
;SIHLEVTSKCQARCPMCPRRLRGGPMLDSLYLEEISLDLFKKWFPQQFIKQLNHVYMCGNLGDPMIAKDTNKIFRYMRETNPGMSLQMHTNGSGRTEKWWQELAELNVKVVFGIDGLQDTHSLYRINTDWNKIIKNAKAFIKAGGDARWDMLVFKHNEHQVEKCEDLSKMLGFKGFSVKHTTRFRDGKLDVIDDTYNITHTLLPSEKSLDMIAPAKKAAEEFLPKIKCKAKEDNQIYVGANGNVSPCCWLDLDWIPQ
;
A
#
# COMPACT_ATOMS: atom_id res chain seq x y z
N SER A 1 11.66 13.37 5.27
CA SER A 1 10.39 12.80 4.78
C SER A 1 9.67 11.99 5.85
N ILE A 2 8.35 11.78 5.70
CA ILE A 2 7.55 10.95 6.61
C ILE A 2 6.84 9.87 5.82
N HIS A 3 6.92 8.63 6.32
CA HIS A 3 6.02 7.54 6.00
C HIS A 3 4.93 7.51 7.09
N LEU A 4 3.73 7.90 6.74
CA LEU A 4 2.60 8.01 7.67
C LEU A 4 1.61 6.88 7.45
N GLU A 5 1.34 6.11 8.50
CA GLU A 5 0.21 5.20 8.55
C GLU A 5 -0.96 5.87 9.27
N VAL A 6 -1.85 6.48 8.51
CA VAL A 6 -2.98 7.26 9.06
C VAL A 6 -4.07 6.39 9.70
N THR A 7 -4.07 5.10 9.41
CA THR A 7 -4.96 4.10 10.04
C THR A 7 -4.40 2.70 9.92
N SER A 8 -4.66 1.85 10.89
CA SER A 8 -4.40 0.41 10.82
C SER A 8 -5.61 -0.39 10.29
N LYS A 9 -6.69 0.28 9.88
CA LYS A 9 -7.90 -0.34 9.33
C LYS A 9 -7.79 -0.53 7.81
N CYS A 10 -8.23 -1.68 7.33
CA CYS A 10 -8.35 -1.99 5.90
C CYS A 10 -9.43 -3.04 5.69
N GLN A 11 -10.24 -2.91 4.64
CA GLN A 11 -11.24 -3.91 4.29
C GLN A 11 -10.66 -5.11 3.54
N ALA A 12 -9.52 -4.93 2.84
CA ALA A 12 -8.91 -6.00 2.07
C ALA A 12 -8.34 -7.12 2.97
N ARG A 13 -8.27 -8.32 2.40
CA ARG A 13 -7.82 -9.56 3.06
C ARG A 13 -6.64 -10.18 2.30
N CYS A 14 -5.68 -9.35 1.87
CA CYS A 14 -4.54 -9.81 1.08
C CYS A 14 -3.75 -10.89 1.85
N PRO A 15 -3.47 -12.07 1.25
CA PRO A 15 -2.88 -13.21 1.97
C PRO A 15 -1.47 -13.00 2.54
N MET A 16 -0.70 -12.07 1.95
CA MET A 16 0.64 -11.71 2.43
C MET A 16 0.65 -10.46 3.32
N CYS A 17 -0.54 -9.96 3.71
CA CYS A 17 -0.64 -8.81 4.60
C CYS A 17 -0.51 -9.28 6.06
N PRO A 18 0.32 -8.63 6.89
CA PRO A 18 0.54 -9.03 8.27
C PRO A 18 -0.68 -8.88 9.19
N ARG A 19 -1.77 -8.28 8.72
CA ARG A 19 -3.01 -8.14 9.48
C ARG A 19 -3.76 -9.45 9.68
N ARG A 20 -3.54 -10.43 8.80
CA ARG A 20 -4.32 -11.66 8.74
C ARG A 20 -3.45 -12.88 8.52
N LEU A 21 -3.85 -13.98 9.06
CA LEU A 21 -3.20 -15.25 8.80
C LEU A 21 -3.59 -15.74 7.38
N ARG A 22 -2.68 -15.55 6.42
CA ARG A 22 -2.84 -16.02 5.03
C ARG A 22 -4.19 -15.66 4.36
N GLY A 23 -4.74 -14.47 4.65
CA GLY A 23 -6.03 -13.99 4.15
C GLY A 23 -7.24 -14.39 5.01
N GLY A 24 -7.09 -15.31 5.95
CA GLY A 24 -8.10 -15.79 6.88
C GLY A 24 -8.31 -14.89 8.10
N PRO A 25 -8.34 -15.43 9.30
CA PRO A 25 -8.65 -14.67 10.52
C PRO A 25 -7.72 -13.47 10.71
N MET A 26 -8.27 -12.41 11.25
CA MET A 26 -7.49 -11.25 11.68
C MET A 26 -6.68 -11.61 12.92
N LEU A 27 -5.46 -11.09 13.04
CA LEU A 27 -4.62 -11.32 14.20
C LEU A 27 -5.20 -10.61 15.43
N ASP A 28 -5.28 -11.30 16.55
CA ASP A 28 -5.83 -10.77 17.83
C ASP A 28 -4.98 -9.60 18.37
N SER A 29 -3.68 -9.60 18.08
CA SER A 29 -2.76 -8.53 18.46
C SER A 29 -2.89 -7.24 17.66
N LEU A 30 -3.71 -7.24 16.59
CA LEU A 30 -3.87 -6.08 15.72
C LEU A 30 -4.67 -4.97 16.40
N TYR A 31 -4.06 -3.83 16.62
CA TYR A 31 -4.77 -2.63 17.01
C TYR A 31 -5.51 -1.99 15.82
N LEU A 32 -6.69 -1.43 16.06
CA LEU A 32 -7.53 -0.78 15.03
C LEU A 32 -7.65 0.72 15.32
N GLU A 33 -6.60 1.44 15.02
CA GLU A 33 -6.43 2.87 15.29
C GLU A 33 -6.64 3.71 14.02
N GLU A 34 -6.88 5.00 14.24
CA GLU A 34 -7.07 5.98 13.17
C GLU A 34 -6.70 7.38 13.66
N ILE A 35 -5.91 8.11 12.90
CA ILE A 35 -5.50 9.46 13.21
C ILE A 35 -6.59 10.43 12.73
N SER A 36 -7.22 11.16 13.66
CA SER A 36 -8.11 12.27 13.33
C SER A 36 -7.30 13.50 12.89
N LEU A 37 -7.96 14.45 12.19
CA LEU A 37 -7.33 15.71 11.83
C LEU A 37 -6.81 16.47 13.06
N ASP A 38 -7.56 16.48 14.16
CA ASP A 38 -7.16 17.18 15.39
C ASP A 38 -5.93 16.53 16.03
N LEU A 39 -5.89 15.20 16.07
CA LEU A 39 -4.75 14.46 16.55
C LEU A 39 -3.52 14.69 15.64
N PHE A 40 -3.71 14.69 14.32
CA PHE A 40 -2.66 15.00 13.36
C PHE A 40 -2.07 16.38 13.59
N LYS A 41 -2.91 17.41 13.76
CA LYS A 41 -2.46 18.79 14.04
C LYS A 41 -1.68 18.90 15.35
N LYS A 42 -2.07 18.11 16.36
CA LYS A 42 -1.36 18.06 17.66
C LYS A 42 0.03 17.44 17.52
N TRP A 43 0.16 16.34 16.73
CA TRP A 43 1.45 15.67 16.55
C TRP A 43 2.36 16.38 15.56
N PHE A 44 1.77 17.02 14.53
CA PHE A 44 2.50 17.69 13.45
C PHE A 44 2.12 19.18 13.39
N PRO A 45 2.72 20.03 14.24
CA PRO A 45 2.48 21.48 14.20
C PRO A 45 2.94 22.07 12.87
N GLN A 46 2.34 23.20 12.46
CA GLN A 46 2.62 23.83 11.17
C GLN A 46 4.10 24.09 10.91
N GLN A 47 4.85 24.50 11.95
CA GLN A 47 6.29 24.75 11.84
C GLN A 47 7.08 23.49 11.44
N PHE A 48 6.64 22.32 11.90
CA PHE A 48 7.24 21.05 11.52
C PHE A 48 6.86 20.67 10.08
N ILE A 49 5.58 20.81 9.69
CA ILE A 49 5.10 20.50 8.34
C ILE A 49 5.81 21.37 7.29
N LYS A 50 6.10 22.64 7.56
CA LYS A 50 6.83 23.54 6.67
C LYS A 50 8.24 23.07 6.31
N GLN A 51 8.85 22.22 7.13
CA GLN A 51 10.19 21.66 6.91
C GLN A 51 10.18 20.36 6.11
N LEU A 52 9.01 19.78 5.87
CA LEU A 52 8.89 18.50 5.17
C LEU A 52 8.92 18.70 3.66
N ASN A 53 9.71 17.87 2.98
CA ASN A 53 9.75 17.83 1.52
C ASN A 53 8.77 16.80 0.95
N HIS A 54 8.51 15.71 1.71
CA HIS A 54 7.71 14.60 1.23
C HIS A 54 7.00 13.89 2.37
N VAL A 55 5.72 13.60 2.17
CA VAL A 55 4.92 12.70 3.00
C VAL A 55 4.21 11.70 2.10
N TYR A 56 4.33 10.42 2.44
CA TYR A 56 3.52 9.41 1.78
C TYR A 56 2.75 8.57 2.80
N MET A 57 1.49 8.30 2.47
CA MET A 57 0.63 7.43 3.23
C MET A 57 0.63 6.04 2.58
N CYS A 58 1.21 5.08 3.27
CA CYS A 58 1.17 3.68 2.90
C CYS A 58 1.13 2.87 4.18
N GLY A 59 0.05 2.20 4.43
CA GLY A 59 -0.07 1.40 5.64
C GLY A 59 0.72 0.10 5.55
N ASN A 60 1.42 -0.26 6.61
CA ASN A 60 1.82 -1.64 6.86
C ASN A 60 0.59 -2.50 7.14
N LEU A 61 -0.36 -1.91 7.86
CA LEU A 61 -1.55 -2.54 8.38
C LEU A 61 -2.82 -1.99 7.73
N GLY A 62 -2.91 -0.67 7.52
CA GLY A 62 -4.12 -0.03 7.05
C GLY A 62 -4.08 0.42 5.59
N ASP A 63 -5.22 0.89 5.10
CA ASP A 63 -5.32 1.59 3.82
C ASP A 63 -5.78 3.02 4.06
N PRO A 64 -5.01 4.03 3.62
CA PRO A 64 -5.32 5.44 3.89
C PRO A 64 -6.71 5.88 3.44
N MET A 65 -7.28 5.27 2.41
CA MET A 65 -8.64 5.64 1.98
C MET A 65 -9.71 5.26 3.02
N ILE A 66 -9.41 4.35 3.96
CA ILE A 66 -10.38 3.94 5.00
C ILE A 66 -10.47 4.99 6.09
N ALA A 67 -9.37 5.66 6.44
CA ALA A 67 -9.37 6.68 7.47
C ALA A 67 -10.32 7.84 7.14
N LYS A 68 -11.12 8.25 8.13
CA LYS A 68 -12.18 9.25 7.96
C LYS A 68 -11.65 10.60 7.49
N ASP A 69 -10.49 11.00 7.97
CA ASP A 69 -9.98 12.36 7.79
C ASP A 69 -8.82 12.45 6.78
N THR A 70 -8.54 11.41 5.99
CA THR A 70 -7.43 11.40 5.02
C THR A 70 -7.39 12.63 4.13
N ASN A 71 -8.50 12.99 3.45
CA ASN A 71 -8.54 14.17 2.58
C ASN A 71 -8.36 15.47 3.38
N LYS A 72 -8.87 15.54 4.61
CA LYS A 72 -8.69 16.72 5.47
C LYS A 72 -7.24 16.86 5.92
N ILE A 73 -6.56 15.76 6.23
CA ILE A 73 -5.15 15.75 6.59
C ILE A 73 -4.29 16.18 5.39
N PHE A 74 -4.55 15.65 4.19
CA PHE A 74 -3.86 16.07 2.98
C PHE A 74 -4.10 17.56 2.67
N ARG A 75 -5.33 18.05 2.82
CA ARG A 75 -5.67 19.45 2.65
C ARG A 75 -4.88 20.34 3.63
N TYR A 76 -4.88 20.00 4.90
CA TYR A 76 -4.13 20.74 5.91
C TYR A 76 -2.62 20.76 5.61
N MET A 77 -2.04 19.64 5.16
CA MET A 77 -0.64 19.60 4.74
C MET A 77 -0.38 20.48 3.52
N ARG A 78 -1.25 20.43 2.50
CA ARG A 78 -1.14 21.22 1.28
C ARG A 78 -1.25 22.71 1.54
N GLU A 79 -2.20 23.14 2.38
CA GLU A 79 -2.38 24.52 2.80
C GLU A 79 -1.20 25.04 3.63
N THR A 80 -0.61 24.18 4.46
CA THR A 80 0.53 24.56 5.32
C THR A 80 1.85 24.61 4.55
N ASN A 81 2.06 23.70 3.59
CA ASN A 81 3.27 23.59 2.76
C ASN A 81 2.89 23.26 1.32
N PRO A 82 2.59 24.26 0.47
CA PRO A 82 2.16 24.06 -0.91
C PRO A 82 3.18 23.31 -1.79
N GLY A 83 4.47 23.42 -1.50
CA GLY A 83 5.55 22.76 -2.26
C GLY A 83 5.81 21.30 -1.89
N MET A 84 5.20 20.81 -0.83
CA MET A 84 5.46 19.43 -0.35
C MET A 84 4.91 18.38 -1.31
N SER A 85 5.73 17.36 -1.59
CA SER A 85 5.29 16.18 -2.33
C SER A 85 4.39 15.31 -1.43
N LEU A 86 3.17 15.04 -1.89
CA LEU A 86 2.20 14.17 -1.20
C LEU A 86 1.93 12.92 -2.04
N GLN A 87 1.93 11.77 -1.40
CA GLN A 87 1.69 10.49 -2.05
C GLN A 87 0.83 9.57 -1.18
N MET A 88 0.03 8.73 -1.81
CA MET A 88 -0.78 7.71 -1.16
C MET A 88 -0.71 6.39 -1.94
N HIS A 89 -0.58 5.28 -1.20
CA HIS A 89 -0.76 3.93 -1.74
C HIS A 89 -2.08 3.36 -1.22
N THR A 90 -2.85 2.73 -2.10
CA THR A 90 -4.18 2.23 -1.75
C THR A 90 -4.59 1.05 -2.63
N ASN A 91 -5.49 0.22 -2.11
CA ASN A 91 -6.20 -0.78 -2.94
C ASN A 91 -7.33 -0.17 -3.78
N GLY A 92 -7.74 1.07 -3.53
CA GLY A 92 -8.71 1.82 -4.33
C GLY A 92 -10.17 1.36 -4.25
N SER A 93 -10.48 0.28 -3.53
CA SER A 93 -11.82 -0.35 -3.50
C SER A 93 -12.75 0.26 -2.44
N GLY A 94 -12.62 1.54 -2.14
CA GLY A 94 -13.44 2.24 -1.16
C GLY A 94 -13.82 3.64 -1.60
N ARG A 95 -14.60 4.31 -0.74
CA ARG A 95 -15.03 5.69 -0.95
C ARG A 95 -15.98 5.88 -2.17
N THR A 96 -16.39 7.12 -2.39
CA THR A 96 -17.21 7.55 -3.55
C THR A 96 -16.34 8.25 -4.59
N GLU A 97 -16.82 8.34 -5.82
CA GLU A 97 -16.14 9.10 -6.89
C GLU A 97 -15.87 10.56 -6.47
N LYS A 98 -16.80 11.19 -5.77
CA LYS A 98 -16.63 12.56 -5.24
C LYS A 98 -15.43 12.66 -4.31
N TRP A 99 -15.22 11.68 -3.43
CA TRP A 99 -14.07 11.65 -2.53
C TRP A 99 -12.74 11.60 -3.29
N TRP A 100 -12.69 10.80 -4.38
CA TRP A 100 -11.52 10.70 -5.24
C TRP A 100 -11.28 11.98 -6.05
N GLN A 101 -12.33 12.65 -6.52
CA GLN A 101 -12.25 13.95 -7.18
C GLN A 101 -11.68 15.02 -6.23
N GLU A 102 -12.17 15.09 -5.00
CA GLU A 102 -11.65 15.99 -3.97
C GLU A 102 -10.17 15.72 -3.64
N LEU A 103 -9.73 14.44 -3.64
CA LEU A 103 -8.33 14.09 -3.44
C LEU A 103 -7.45 14.57 -4.60
N ALA A 104 -7.94 14.50 -5.84
CA ALA A 104 -7.21 14.96 -7.02
C ALA A 104 -6.90 16.48 -6.95
N GLU A 105 -7.84 17.28 -6.44
CA GLU A 105 -7.67 18.75 -6.25
C GLU A 105 -6.51 19.08 -5.29
N LEU A 106 -6.13 18.14 -4.43
CA LEU A 106 -5.04 18.33 -3.45
C LEU A 106 -3.65 18.02 -4.02
N ASN A 107 -3.56 17.69 -5.32
CA ASN A 107 -2.32 17.32 -5.99
C ASN A 107 -1.54 16.23 -5.25
N VAL A 108 -2.26 15.18 -4.85
CA VAL A 108 -1.70 13.97 -4.24
C VAL A 108 -1.43 12.95 -5.34
N LYS A 109 -0.21 12.40 -5.39
CA LYS A 109 0.09 11.24 -6.22
C LYS A 109 -0.54 9.98 -5.61
N VAL A 110 -1.37 9.27 -6.36
CA VAL A 110 -2.01 8.05 -5.87
C VAL A 110 -1.51 6.83 -6.62
N VAL A 111 -0.99 5.86 -5.87
CA VAL A 111 -0.58 4.56 -6.39
C VAL A 111 -1.66 3.54 -6.06
N PHE A 112 -2.33 3.05 -7.09
CA PHE A 112 -3.35 2.01 -6.98
C PHE A 112 -2.70 0.63 -7.07
N GLY A 113 -2.89 -0.21 -6.06
CA GLY A 113 -2.46 -1.60 -6.08
C GLY A 113 -3.51 -2.48 -6.74
N ILE A 114 -3.34 -2.76 -8.04
CA ILE A 114 -4.27 -3.56 -8.85
C ILE A 114 -3.52 -4.76 -9.42
N ASP A 115 -3.84 -5.97 -8.97
CA ASP A 115 -3.02 -7.16 -9.24
C ASP A 115 -3.70 -8.09 -10.26
N GLY A 116 -3.78 -7.62 -11.50
CA GLY A 116 -4.37 -8.30 -12.64
C GLY A 116 -5.67 -7.67 -13.15
N LEU A 117 -6.32 -8.34 -14.08
CA LEU A 117 -7.63 -7.98 -14.61
C LEU A 117 -8.75 -8.47 -13.66
N GLN A 118 -10.00 -8.26 -14.06
CA GLN A 118 -11.18 -8.56 -13.23
C GLN A 118 -11.25 -10.02 -12.77
N ASP A 119 -10.79 -10.95 -13.59
CA ASP A 119 -10.82 -12.39 -13.35
C ASP A 119 -9.76 -12.89 -12.35
N THR A 120 -8.62 -12.20 -12.24
CA THR A 120 -7.48 -12.65 -11.42
C THR A 120 -7.21 -11.79 -10.20
N HIS A 121 -7.59 -10.52 -10.24
CA HIS A 121 -7.32 -9.55 -9.18
C HIS A 121 -7.74 -10.02 -7.77
N SER A 122 -8.92 -10.60 -7.67
CA SER A 122 -9.50 -11.03 -6.38
C SER A 122 -8.82 -12.26 -5.77
N LEU A 123 -8.01 -13.00 -6.53
CA LEU A 123 -7.24 -14.12 -5.99
C LEU A 123 -6.20 -13.68 -4.96
N TYR A 124 -5.66 -12.46 -5.11
CA TYR A 124 -4.76 -11.86 -4.12
C TYR A 124 -5.42 -10.71 -3.34
N ARG A 125 -6.15 -9.81 -4.01
CA ARG A 125 -6.83 -8.66 -3.38
C ARG A 125 -8.22 -9.06 -2.88
N ILE A 126 -8.28 -10.08 -2.03
CA ILE A 126 -9.53 -10.59 -1.47
C ILE A 126 -10.30 -9.47 -0.76
N ASN A 127 -11.62 -9.47 -0.91
CA ASN A 127 -12.54 -8.45 -0.39
C ASN A 127 -12.29 -7.03 -0.94
N THR A 128 -11.89 -6.96 -2.22
CA THR A 128 -11.87 -5.75 -3.01
C THR A 128 -12.70 -5.93 -4.28
N ASP A 129 -13.21 -4.84 -4.84
CA ASP A 129 -14.04 -4.84 -6.06
C ASP A 129 -13.27 -4.17 -7.20
N TRP A 130 -12.85 -4.95 -8.19
CA TRP A 130 -12.09 -4.48 -9.34
C TRP A 130 -12.81 -3.37 -10.12
N ASN A 131 -14.13 -3.54 -10.37
CA ASN A 131 -14.92 -2.55 -11.09
C ASN A 131 -14.96 -1.22 -10.32
N LYS A 132 -15.11 -1.28 -9.00
CA LYS A 132 -15.09 -0.09 -8.13
C LYS A 132 -13.73 0.58 -8.14
N ILE A 133 -12.63 -0.18 -8.13
CA ILE A 133 -11.27 0.36 -8.23
C ILE A 133 -11.10 1.14 -9.53
N ILE A 134 -11.45 0.52 -10.67
CA ILE A 134 -11.34 1.17 -11.99
C ILE A 134 -12.23 2.41 -12.08
N LYS A 135 -13.45 2.35 -11.55
CA LYS A 135 -14.36 3.51 -11.49
C LYS A 135 -13.77 4.66 -10.68
N ASN A 136 -13.21 4.36 -9.51
CA ASN A 136 -12.58 5.33 -8.63
C ASN A 136 -11.31 5.96 -9.26
N ALA A 137 -10.45 5.12 -9.86
CA ALA A 137 -9.27 5.59 -10.57
C ALA A 137 -9.64 6.53 -11.74
N LYS A 138 -10.66 6.16 -12.54
CA LYS A 138 -11.19 7.03 -13.61
C LYS A 138 -11.68 8.37 -13.07
N ALA A 139 -12.42 8.38 -11.96
CA ALA A 139 -12.91 9.61 -11.35
C ALA A 139 -11.76 10.52 -10.87
N PHE A 140 -10.73 9.93 -10.26
CA PHE A 140 -9.53 10.61 -9.82
C PHE A 140 -8.74 11.20 -11.01
N ILE A 141 -8.51 10.40 -12.06
CA ILE A 141 -7.78 10.82 -13.27
C ILE A 141 -8.55 11.92 -14.01
N LYS A 142 -9.88 11.77 -14.17
CA LYS A 142 -10.72 12.78 -14.84
C LYS A 142 -10.70 14.13 -14.12
N ALA A 143 -10.51 14.13 -12.80
CA ALA A 143 -10.35 15.35 -12.00
C ALA A 143 -8.90 15.90 -12.01
N GLY A 144 -8.00 15.37 -12.86
CA GLY A 144 -6.63 15.84 -13.02
C GLY A 144 -5.59 15.14 -12.10
N GLY A 145 -6.00 14.11 -11.36
CA GLY A 145 -5.12 13.40 -10.42
C GLY A 145 -3.95 12.66 -11.07
N ASP A 146 -2.81 12.62 -10.38
CA ASP A 146 -1.65 11.78 -10.77
C ASP A 146 -1.86 10.36 -10.25
N ALA A 147 -2.48 9.51 -11.07
CA ALA A 147 -2.69 8.10 -10.79
C ALA A 147 -1.56 7.23 -11.35
N ARG A 148 -1.10 6.27 -10.55
CA ARG A 148 -0.15 5.22 -10.95
C ARG A 148 -0.72 3.87 -10.59
N TRP A 149 -0.37 2.85 -11.39
CA TRP A 149 -0.80 1.47 -11.18
C TRP A 149 0.42 0.61 -10.82
N ASP A 150 0.43 0.06 -9.59
CA ASP A 150 1.37 -0.99 -9.20
C ASP A 150 0.67 -2.35 -9.27
N MET A 151 1.28 -3.30 -10.01
CA MET A 151 0.79 -4.67 -10.16
C MET A 151 1.76 -5.64 -9.50
N LEU A 152 1.31 -6.33 -8.45
CA LEU A 152 2.07 -7.42 -7.85
C LEU A 152 1.80 -8.71 -8.64
N VAL A 153 2.88 -9.34 -9.12
CA VAL A 153 2.79 -10.45 -10.08
C VAL A 153 3.01 -11.78 -9.38
N PHE A 154 2.10 -12.70 -9.68
CA PHE A 154 2.07 -14.10 -9.27
C PHE A 154 1.90 -14.99 -10.51
N LYS A 155 2.03 -16.30 -10.37
CA LYS A 155 1.82 -17.25 -11.48
C LYS A 155 0.44 -17.12 -12.13
N HIS A 156 -0.60 -16.83 -11.34
CA HIS A 156 -1.98 -16.74 -11.84
C HIS A 156 -2.28 -15.48 -12.67
N ASN A 157 -1.48 -14.42 -12.56
CA ASN A 157 -1.71 -13.15 -13.28
C ASN A 157 -0.53 -12.71 -14.17
N GLU A 158 0.60 -13.43 -14.19
CA GLU A 158 1.78 -13.03 -14.96
C GLU A 158 1.51 -12.90 -16.47
N HIS A 159 0.58 -13.70 -17.02
CA HIS A 159 0.15 -13.64 -18.42
C HIS A 159 -0.68 -12.39 -18.75
N GLN A 160 -1.07 -11.59 -17.76
CA GLN A 160 -1.90 -10.39 -17.95
C GLN A 160 -1.08 -9.08 -17.88
N VAL A 161 0.23 -9.14 -17.63
CA VAL A 161 1.05 -7.94 -17.42
C VAL A 161 0.92 -6.94 -18.58
N GLU A 162 1.11 -7.39 -19.82
CA GLU A 162 0.99 -6.53 -21.02
C GLU A 162 -0.41 -5.93 -21.15
N LYS A 163 -1.45 -6.74 -20.97
CA LYS A 163 -2.85 -6.27 -21.02
C LYS A 163 -3.17 -5.26 -19.94
N CYS A 164 -2.62 -5.44 -18.73
CA CYS A 164 -2.77 -4.48 -17.63
C CYS A 164 -2.04 -3.17 -17.94
N GLU A 165 -0.84 -3.24 -18.52
CA GLU A 165 -0.09 -2.05 -18.92
C GLU A 165 -0.83 -1.26 -20.00
N ASP A 166 -1.34 -1.92 -21.04
CA ASP A 166 -2.12 -1.27 -22.09
C ASP A 166 -3.42 -0.67 -21.56
N LEU A 167 -4.12 -1.40 -20.70
CA LEU A 167 -5.32 -0.88 -20.04
C LEU A 167 -4.98 0.35 -19.18
N SER A 168 -3.84 0.34 -18.47
CA SER A 168 -3.42 1.48 -17.66
C SER A 168 -3.20 2.74 -18.51
N LYS A 169 -2.57 2.61 -19.68
CA LYS A 169 -2.36 3.70 -20.65
C LYS A 169 -3.71 4.21 -21.18
N MET A 170 -4.60 3.29 -21.58
CA MET A 170 -5.95 3.63 -22.07
C MET A 170 -6.79 4.38 -21.03
N LEU A 171 -6.64 4.05 -19.75
CA LEU A 171 -7.35 4.68 -18.64
C LEU A 171 -6.73 6.01 -18.21
N GLY A 172 -5.53 6.36 -18.70
CA GLY A 172 -4.83 7.61 -18.40
C GLY A 172 -3.98 7.57 -17.12
N PHE A 173 -3.57 6.40 -16.65
CA PHE A 173 -2.56 6.32 -15.58
C PHE A 173 -1.22 6.89 -16.07
N LYS A 174 -0.56 7.68 -15.23
CA LYS A 174 0.74 8.29 -15.53
C LYS A 174 1.94 7.34 -15.37
N GLY A 175 1.71 6.13 -14.90
CA GLY A 175 2.74 5.11 -14.78
C GLY A 175 2.15 3.75 -14.41
N PHE A 176 2.80 2.71 -14.89
CA PHE A 176 2.55 1.31 -14.57
C PHE A 176 3.85 0.68 -14.05
N SER A 177 3.77 -0.06 -12.98
CA SER A 177 4.94 -0.73 -12.38
C SER A 177 4.61 -2.17 -12.02
N VAL A 178 5.45 -3.07 -12.48
CA VAL A 178 5.42 -4.48 -12.10
C VAL A 178 6.22 -4.69 -10.83
N LYS A 179 5.62 -5.34 -9.86
CA LYS A 179 6.25 -5.72 -8.58
C LYS A 179 6.33 -7.23 -8.47
N HIS A 180 7.43 -7.73 -7.93
CA HIS A 180 7.63 -9.13 -7.62
C HIS A 180 7.78 -9.31 -6.11
N THR A 181 7.40 -10.49 -5.60
CA THR A 181 7.51 -10.80 -4.17
C THR A 181 8.30 -12.07 -3.94
N THR A 182 9.13 -12.04 -2.91
CA THR A 182 9.90 -13.21 -2.43
C THR A 182 9.28 -13.82 -1.17
N ARG A 183 8.07 -13.38 -0.77
CA ARG A 183 7.40 -13.80 0.47
C ARG A 183 6.75 -15.18 0.36
N PHE A 184 7.44 -16.13 -0.29
CA PHE A 184 7.06 -17.53 -0.37
C PHE A 184 8.05 -18.35 0.43
N ARG A 185 7.65 -18.98 1.54
CA ARG A 185 8.55 -19.78 2.39
C ARG A 185 8.90 -21.11 1.72
N ASP A 186 7.88 -21.81 1.21
CA ASP A 186 8.01 -23.17 0.64
C ASP A 186 7.61 -23.21 -0.84
N GLY A 187 7.88 -22.12 -1.58
CA GLY A 187 7.56 -22.02 -3.00
C GLY A 187 6.07 -21.85 -3.31
N LYS A 188 5.21 -21.76 -2.29
CA LYS A 188 3.76 -21.54 -2.42
C LYS A 188 3.19 -20.83 -1.18
N LEU A 189 1.97 -20.32 -1.30
CA LEU A 189 1.17 -19.82 -0.18
C LEU A 189 -0.26 -20.32 -0.28
N ASP A 190 -0.67 -21.18 0.63
CA ASP A 190 -2.06 -21.61 0.75
C ASP A 190 -2.88 -20.50 1.42
N VAL A 191 -3.89 -20.02 0.71
CA VAL A 191 -4.82 -18.99 1.18
C VAL A 191 -5.95 -19.65 1.94
N ILE A 192 -6.30 -19.12 3.11
CA ILE A 192 -7.34 -19.70 3.96
C ILE A 192 -8.50 -18.72 4.17
N ASP A 193 -9.67 -19.29 4.49
CA ASP A 193 -10.83 -18.55 4.99
C ASP A 193 -10.80 -18.35 6.52
N ASP A 194 -11.84 -17.70 7.08
CA ASP A 194 -11.93 -17.46 8.52
C ASP A 194 -12.16 -18.74 9.35
N THR A 195 -12.43 -19.89 8.71
CA THR A 195 -12.57 -21.22 9.31
C THR A 195 -11.35 -22.12 9.07
N TYR A 196 -10.24 -21.54 8.61
CA TYR A 196 -8.95 -22.19 8.33
C TYR A 196 -8.98 -23.18 7.15
N ASN A 197 -10.03 -23.21 6.33
CA ASN A 197 -10.05 -24.02 5.12
C ASN A 197 -9.23 -23.36 4.00
N ILE A 198 -8.44 -24.16 3.28
CA ILE A 198 -7.72 -23.69 2.11
C ILE A 198 -8.72 -23.39 0.99
N THR A 199 -8.73 -22.16 0.52
CA THR A 199 -9.59 -21.72 -0.60
C THR A 199 -8.89 -21.87 -1.95
N HIS A 200 -7.62 -21.55 -1.99
CA HIS A 200 -6.74 -21.69 -3.16
C HIS A 200 -5.28 -21.53 -2.77
N THR A 201 -4.38 -21.78 -3.72
CA THR A 201 -2.94 -21.65 -3.50
C THR A 201 -2.35 -20.61 -4.46
N LEU A 202 -1.59 -19.67 -3.93
CA LEU A 202 -0.78 -18.72 -4.69
C LEU A 202 0.59 -19.31 -4.97
N LEU A 203 1.06 -19.18 -6.21
CA LEU A 203 2.41 -19.57 -6.63
C LEU A 203 3.20 -18.32 -7.05
N PRO A 204 4.51 -18.30 -6.83
CA PRO A 204 5.37 -17.23 -7.32
C PRO A 204 5.34 -17.17 -8.85
N SER A 205 5.50 -15.96 -9.41
CA SER A 205 5.78 -15.80 -10.84
C SER A 205 7.17 -16.36 -11.18
N GLU A 206 7.45 -16.62 -12.44
CA GLU A 206 8.77 -17.10 -12.88
C GLU A 206 9.89 -16.17 -12.40
N LYS A 207 9.73 -14.87 -12.58
CA LYS A 207 10.70 -13.88 -12.10
C LYS A 207 10.84 -13.84 -10.58
N SER A 208 9.79 -14.11 -9.83
CA SER A 208 9.88 -14.22 -8.36
C SER A 208 10.72 -15.43 -7.93
N LEU A 209 10.62 -16.56 -8.65
CA LEU A 209 11.45 -17.74 -8.39
C LEU A 209 12.94 -17.44 -8.57
N ASP A 210 13.30 -16.71 -9.64
CA ASP A 210 14.68 -16.28 -9.90
C ASP A 210 15.25 -15.39 -8.78
N MET A 211 14.39 -14.63 -8.09
CA MET A 211 14.76 -13.75 -6.98
C MET A 211 14.88 -14.48 -5.63
N ILE A 212 14.12 -15.56 -5.41
CA ILE A 212 14.05 -16.26 -4.13
C ILE A 212 15.35 -17.01 -3.83
N ALA A 213 15.91 -17.73 -4.81
CA ALA A 213 17.09 -18.54 -4.64
C ALA A 213 18.36 -17.71 -4.28
N PRO A 214 18.66 -16.60 -4.99
CA PRO A 214 19.79 -15.73 -4.63
C PRO A 214 19.59 -15.00 -3.31
N ALA A 215 18.35 -14.61 -2.94
CA ALA A 215 18.08 -13.86 -1.72
C ALA A 215 18.43 -14.65 -0.45
N LYS A 216 18.18 -15.96 -0.44
CA LYS A 216 18.57 -16.84 0.67
C LYS A 216 20.09 -16.91 0.86
N LYS A 217 20.86 -16.95 -0.23
CA LYS A 217 22.32 -16.99 -0.21
C LYS A 217 22.96 -15.64 0.12
N ALA A 218 22.37 -14.57 -0.41
CA ALA A 218 22.86 -13.21 -0.23
C ALA A 218 22.68 -12.68 1.20
N ALA A 219 21.67 -13.13 1.95
CA ALA A 219 21.44 -12.68 3.32
C ALA A 219 22.64 -12.98 4.24
N GLU A 220 23.38 -14.08 4.00
CA GLU A 220 24.54 -14.46 4.79
C GLU A 220 25.81 -13.67 4.40
N GLU A 221 25.96 -13.30 3.12
CA GLU A 221 27.19 -12.69 2.59
C GLU A 221 27.17 -11.14 2.60
N PHE A 222 26.00 -10.51 2.60
CA PHE A 222 25.85 -9.06 2.34
C PHE A 222 25.43 -8.20 3.54
N LEU A 223 25.17 -8.79 4.71
CA LEU A 223 24.82 -8.05 5.93
C LEU A 223 25.72 -6.81 6.20
N PRO A 224 27.03 -6.86 6.02
CA PRO A 224 27.90 -5.70 6.27
C PRO A 224 27.79 -4.56 5.24
N LYS A 225 27.13 -4.79 4.10
CA LYS A 225 27.04 -3.85 2.97
C LYS A 225 25.66 -3.23 2.79
N ILE A 226 24.71 -3.57 3.68
CA ILE A 226 23.33 -3.06 3.56
C ILE A 226 23.29 -1.56 3.90
N LYS A 227 22.88 -0.75 2.94
CA LYS A 227 22.56 0.66 3.15
C LYS A 227 21.09 0.80 3.52
N CYS A 228 20.83 1.47 4.65
CA CYS A 228 19.48 1.73 5.09
C CYS A 228 18.86 2.91 4.34
N LYS A 229 17.94 2.65 3.42
CA LYS A 229 17.26 3.67 2.63
C LYS A 229 16.55 4.72 3.51
N ALA A 230 15.90 4.31 4.58
CA ALA A 230 15.24 5.26 5.48
C ALA A 230 16.22 6.25 6.11
N LYS A 231 17.46 5.80 6.41
CA LYS A 231 18.53 6.67 6.90
C LYS A 231 19.05 7.61 5.81
N GLU A 232 19.25 7.11 4.59
CA GLU A 232 19.71 7.93 3.45
C GLU A 232 18.67 9.00 3.09
N ASP A 233 17.39 8.67 3.10
CA ASP A 233 16.28 9.57 2.79
C ASP A 233 15.87 10.49 3.96
N ASN A 234 16.55 10.40 5.13
CA ASN A 234 16.14 11.07 6.37
C ASN A 234 14.64 10.87 6.65
N GLN A 235 14.20 9.61 6.59
CA GLN A 235 12.81 9.22 6.74
C GLN A 235 12.53 8.70 8.14
N ILE A 236 11.35 9.02 8.65
CA ILE A 236 10.75 8.37 9.82
C ILE A 236 9.42 7.74 9.43
N TYR A 237 9.06 6.68 10.13
CA TYR A 237 7.73 6.08 10.08
C TYR A 237 6.92 6.51 11.29
N VAL A 238 5.64 6.82 11.08
CA VAL A 238 4.69 7.16 12.14
C VAL A 238 3.45 6.29 11.99
N GLY A 239 3.24 5.40 12.95
CA GLY A 239 2.10 4.50 13.00
C GLY A 239 0.80 5.18 13.44
N ALA A 240 -0.33 4.55 13.16
CA ALA A 240 -1.65 5.05 13.55
C ALA A 240 -1.86 5.12 15.08
N ASN A 241 -1.10 4.36 15.84
CA ASN A 241 -1.05 4.37 17.30
C ASN A 241 -0.13 5.45 17.88
N GLY A 242 0.52 6.25 17.04
CA GLY A 242 1.47 7.29 17.44
C GLY A 242 2.89 6.80 17.66
N ASN A 243 3.18 5.52 17.46
CA ASN A 243 4.56 5.03 17.53
C ASN A 243 5.40 5.63 16.39
N VAL A 244 6.62 6.03 16.72
CA VAL A 244 7.59 6.55 15.77
C VAL A 244 8.77 5.59 15.67
N SER A 245 9.07 5.14 14.47
CA SER A 245 10.18 4.23 14.19
C SER A 245 11.09 4.81 13.10
N PRO A 246 12.37 4.41 13.03
CA PRO A 246 13.25 4.77 11.92
C PRO A 246 12.72 4.29 10.57
N CYS A 247 12.03 3.17 10.52
CA CYS A 247 11.39 2.66 9.31
C CYS A 247 10.20 1.74 9.63
N CYS A 248 9.33 1.53 8.64
CA CYS A 248 8.13 0.72 8.79
C CYS A 248 8.37 -0.76 9.15
N TRP A 249 9.53 -1.32 8.83
CA TRP A 249 9.86 -2.70 9.18
C TRP A 249 10.03 -2.90 10.69
N LEU A 250 10.55 -1.92 11.40
CA LEU A 250 10.75 -1.98 12.85
C LEU A 250 9.45 -1.83 13.65
N ASP A 251 8.41 -1.30 13.04
CA ASP A 251 7.09 -1.19 13.68
C ASP A 251 6.30 -2.53 13.67
N LEU A 252 6.79 -3.54 12.95
CA LEU A 252 6.15 -4.85 12.80
C LEU A 252 6.75 -5.95 13.71
N ASP A 253 7.72 -5.62 14.56
CA ASP A 253 8.44 -6.60 15.41
C ASP A 253 7.53 -7.38 16.38
N TRP A 254 6.33 -6.86 16.65
CA TRP A 254 5.32 -7.48 17.52
C TRP A 254 4.36 -8.42 16.78
N ILE A 255 4.42 -8.47 15.44
CA ILE A 255 3.56 -9.35 14.63
C ILE A 255 4.30 -10.66 14.39
N PRO A 256 3.80 -11.82 14.87
CA PRO A 256 4.35 -13.13 14.53
C PRO A 256 4.36 -13.32 13.02
N GLN A 257 5.53 -13.57 12.44
CA GLN A 257 5.70 -13.81 11.01
C GLN A 257 5.47 -15.29 10.67
#